data_e46b28728be011335f80eb58a7b5ff9f
#
_entry.id   e46b28728be011335f80eb58a7b5ff9f
#
_cell.length_a   1.000
_cell.length_b   1.000
_cell.length_c   1.000
_cell.angle_alpha   90.00
_cell.angle_beta   90.00
_cell.angle_gamma   90.00
#
_symmetry.space_group_name_H-M   'P 1'
#
loop_
_entity.id
_entity.type
_entity.pdbx_description
1 polymer ?
#
loop_
_entity_poly.entity_id
_entity_poly.type
_entity_poly.pdbx_seq_one_letter_code
_entity_poly.pdbx_strand_id
1 'polypeptide(L)'
;MPVVIVCILILVLAVMGLGMHFIKKYIPTKERMNLTEYYGQPGDGEMAVVLGTEIMEERALMSGDQIYLPLDMVNTYLNQRYYWDSADQQVLYATPSELQYYPAAESGEGDVWLKDGTVYLRLGFVQKFTDLDAYVYENPNRVAIQYRFTGVQTTTAKKDTSIRYQGGIKSPILTD
;
A
#
# COMPACT_ATOMS: atom_id res chain seq x y z
N MET A 1 41.48 -26.06 45.03
CA MET A 1 41.38 -26.38 43.59
C MET A 1 39.97 -26.76 43.10
N PRO A 2 39.15 -27.63 43.76
CA PRO A 2 37.83 -27.98 43.23
C PRO A 2 36.83 -26.82 43.17
N VAL A 3 36.85 -25.90 44.16
CA VAL A 3 35.93 -24.74 44.22
C VAL A 3 36.12 -23.79 43.06
N VAL A 4 37.37 -23.53 42.66
CA VAL A 4 37.65 -22.64 41.51
C VAL A 4 37.14 -23.20 40.22
N ILE A 5 37.25 -24.51 40.01
CA ILE A 5 36.75 -25.20 38.81
C ILE A 5 35.22 -25.09 38.73
N VAL A 6 34.53 -25.29 39.88
CA VAL A 6 33.05 -25.15 39.93
C VAL A 6 32.61 -23.76 39.62
N CYS A 7 33.27 -22.70 40.16
CA CYS A 7 32.98 -21.33 39.88
C CYS A 7 33.14 -20.97 38.38
N ILE A 8 34.20 -21.46 37.73
CA ILE A 8 34.44 -21.27 36.29
C ILE A 8 33.35 -21.93 35.48
N LEU A 9 32.92 -23.12 35.86
CA LEU A 9 31.89 -23.87 35.13
C LEU A 9 30.52 -23.16 35.20
N ILE A 10 30.14 -22.63 36.36
CA ILE A 10 28.94 -21.84 36.56
C ILE A 10 28.99 -20.54 35.71
N LEU A 11 30.13 -19.88 35.66
CA LEU A 11 30.32 -18.68 34.90
C LEU A 11 30.19 -18.95 33.39
N VAL A 12 30.76 -20.02 32.88
CA VAL A 12 30.64 -20.45 31.48
C VAL A 12 29.18 -20.75 31.11
N LEU A 13 28.46 -21.48 31.99
CA LEU A 13 27.04 -21.78 31.78
C LEU A 13 26.17 -20.50 31.76
N ALA A 14 26.46 -19.56 32.65
CA ALA A 14 25.76 -18.28 32.68
C ALA A 14 26.00 -17.44 31.40
N VAL A 15 27.24 -17.39 30.92
CA VAL A 15 27.59 -16.67 29.67
C VAL A 15 26.95 -17.36 28.45
N MET A 16 26.94 -18.69 28.40
CA MET A 16 26.25 -19.45 27.32
C MET A 16 24.72 -19.20 27.34
N GLY A 17 24.13 -19.22 28.53
CA GLY A 17 22.68 -18.93 28.68
C GLY A 17 22.29 -17.52 28.22
N LEU A 18 23.05 -16.51 28.63
CA LEU A 18 22.89 -15.13 28.18
C LEU A 18 23.13 -15.02 26.66
N GLY A 19 24.18 -15.64 26.13
CA GLY A 19 24.48 -15.65 24.71
C GLY A 19 23.34 -16.24 23.88
N MET A 20 22.78 -17.39 24.28
CA MET A 20 21.64 -17.98 23.59
C MET A 20 20.37 -17.12 23.66
N HIS A 21 20.15 -16.42 24.78
CA HIS A 21 19.01 -15.49 24.89
C HIS A 21 19.14 -14.31 23.91
N PHE A 22 20.34 -13.71 23.81
CA PHE A 22 20.60 -12.64 22.85
C PHE A 22 20.52 -13.15 21.39
N ILE A 23 21.06 -14.31 21.11
CA ILE A 23 21.00 -14.90 19.76
C ILE A 23 19.54 -15.11 19.33
N LYS A 24 18.69 -15.71 20.19
CA LYS A 24 17.26 -15.87 19.89
C LYS A 24 16.52 -14.55 19.66
N LYS A 25 16.94 -13.48 20.35
CA LYS A 25 16.29 -12.17 20.22
C LYS A 25 16.70 -11.41 18.95
N TYR A 26 17.91 -11.61 18.44
CA TYR A 26 18.49 -10.82 17.36
C TYR A 26 18.75 -11.61 16.07
N ILE A 27 18.62 -12.91 16.07
CA ILE A 27 18.63 -13.67 14.80
C ILE A 27 17.25 -13.51 14.19
N PRO A 28 17.16 -12.95 12.95
CA PRO A 28 15.90 -12.91 12.23
C PRO A 28 15.40 -14.35 12.06
N THR A 29 14.16 -14.59 12.47
CA THR A 29 13.50 -15.87 12.28
C THR A 29 13.51 -16.22 10.80
N LYS A 30 13.90 -17.44 10.46
CA LYS A 30 13.82 -17.95 9.09
C LYS A 30 12.37 -18.26 8.67
N GLU A 31 11.40 -18.02 9.55
CA GLU A 31 10.01 -18.16 9.26
C GLU A 31 9.62 -17.08 8.25
N ARG A 32 9.38 -17.51 7.04
CA ARG A 32 8.82 -16.64 6.01
C ARG A 32 7.37 -16.34 6.39
N MET A 33 7.02 -15.08 6.43
CA MET A 33 5.64 -14.66 6.58
C MET A 33 4.79 -15.33 5.49
N ASN A 34 3.69 -15.95 5.90
CA ASN A 34 2.72 -16.48 4.95
C ASN A 34 1.97 -15.30 4.32
N LEU A 35 2.32 -14.95 3.11
CA LEU A 35 1.73 -13.80 2.41
C LEU A 35 0.22 -13.96 2.21
N THR A 36 -0.25 -15.19 2.03
CA THR A 36 -1.68 -15.47 1.88
C THR A 36 -2.44 -15.22 3.19
N GLU A 37 -1.83 -15.52 4.33
CA GLU A 37 -2.40 -15.22 5.65
C GLU A 37 -2.41 -13.72 5.93
N TYR A 38 -1.34 -13.03 5.53
CA TYR A 38 -1.17 -11.59 5.76
C TYR A 38 -2.09 -10.72 4.88
N TYR A 39 -2.19 -11.01 3.59
CA TYR A 39 -3.04 -10.24 2.66
C TYR A 39 -4.46 -10.80 2.52
N GLY A 40 -4.75 -11.93 3.13
CA GLY A 40 -5.95 -12.72 2.89
C GLY A 40 -5.88 -13.43 1.54
N GLN A 41 -6.82 -14.32 1.31
CA GLN A 41 -6.97 -15.01 0.03
C GLN A 41 -8.06 -14.31 -0.77
N PRO A 42 -7.72 -13.50 -1.79
CA PRO A 42 -8.71 -12.88 -2.65
C PRO A 42 -9.53 -13.95 -3.37
N GLY A 43 -10.80 -13.65 -3.62
CA GLY A 43 -11.66 -14.48 -4.47
C GLY A 43 -11.18 -14.49 -5.93
N ASP A 44 -11.87 -15.26 -6.74
CA ASP A 44 -11.58 -15.32 -8.19
C ASP A 44 -11.88 -13.95 -8.83
N GLY A 45 -10.90 -13.40 -9.52
CA GLY A 45 -10.98 -12.05 -10.09
C GLY A 45 -10.88 -10.90 -9.09
N GLU A 46 -10.61 -11.18 -7.81
CA GLU A 46 -10.36 -10.17 -6.79
C GLU A 46 -8.87 -9.98 -6.52
N MET A 47 -8.54 -8.81 -6.01
CA MET A 47 -7.19 -8.46 -5.58
C MET A 47 -7.20 -7.76 -4.23
N ALA A 48 -6.25 -8.10 -3.37
CA ALA A 48 -6.00 -7.32 -2.17
C ALA A 48 -5.43 -5.95 -2.56
N VAL A 49 -5.90 -4.90 -1.91
CA VAL A 49 -5.39 -3.54 -2.11
C VAL A 49 -4.47 -3.16 -0.97
N VAL A 50 -3.29 -2.67 -1.31
CA VAL A 50 -2.33 -2.12 -0.36
C VAL A 50 -2.12 -0.67 -0.70
N LEU A 51 -2.43 0.23 0.22
CA LEU A 51 -2.21 1.66 0.05
C LEU A 51 -1.06 2.11 0.94
N GLY A 52 0.06 2.45 0.31
CA GLY A 52 1.30 2.71 1.03
C GLY A 52 1.78 1.46 1.79
N THR A 53 1.53 1.40 3.09
CA THR A 53 1.88 0.25 3.96
C THR A 53 0.65 -0.44 4.57
N GLU A 54 -0.55 0.06 4.31
CA GLU A 54 -1.79 -0.43 4.89
C GLU A 54 -2.54 -1.34 3.92
N ILE A 55 -3.06 -2.44 4.43
CA ILE A 55 -3.94 -3.34 3.68
C ILE A 55 -5.37 -2.84 3.84
N MET A 56 -6.01 -2.56 2.71
CA MET A 56 -7.39 -2.11 2.70
C MET A 56 -8.36 -3.28 2.91
N GLU A 57 -9.50 -3.02 3.54
CA GLU A 57 -10.57 -4.00 3.68
C GLU A 57 -11.25 -4.26 2.33
N GLU A 58 -11.38 -3.21 1.53
CA GLU A 58 -11.97 -3.26 0.21
C GLU A 58 -11.06 -4.01 -0.76
N ARG A 59 -11.67 -4.73 -1.69
CA ARG A 59 -10.99 -5.49 -2.72
C ARG A 59 -11.09 -4.79 -4.06
N ALA A 60 -10.01 -4.81 -4.82
CA ALA A 60 -10.04 -4.46 -6.23
C ALA A 60 -10.55 -5.64 -7.06
N LEU A 61 -11.11 -5.35 -8.22
CA LEU A 61 -11.48 -6.35 -9.21
C LEU A 61 -10.52 -6.32 -10.38
N MET A 62 -10.30 -7.48 -10.98
CA MET A 62 -9.53 -7.64 -12.20
C MET A 62 -10.44 -8.11 -13.32
N SER A 63 -10.39 -7.43 -14.47
CA SER A 63 -11.07 -7.82 -15.71
C SER A 63 -10.04 -7.77 -16.85
N GLY A 64 -9.63 -8.92 -17.34
CA GLY A 64 -8.47 -9.01 -18.22
C GLY A 64 -7.23 -8.44 -17.54
N ASP A 65 -6.56 -7.51 -18.19
CA ASP A 65 -5.39 -6.79 -17.66
C ASP A 65 -5.76 -5.49 -16.92
N GLN A 66 -7.05 -5.21 -16.73
CA GLN A 66 -7.51 -3.98 -16.12
C GLN A 66 -7.86 -4.21 -14.65
N ILE A 67 -7.46 -3.28 -13.79
CA ILE A 67 -7.75 -3.28 -12.36
C ILE A 67 -8.78 -2.20 -12.08
N TYR A 68 -9.76 -2.55 -11.27
CA TYR A 68 -10.87 -1.69 -10.89
C TYR A 68 -10.92 -1.53 -9.37
N LEU A 69 -10.92 -0.30 -8.91
CA LEU A 69 -10.96 0.07 -7.49
C LEU A 69 -12.38 0.49 -7.10
N PRO A 70 -12.90 0.11 -5.94
CA PRO A 70 -14.17 0.61 -5.45
C PRO A 70 -14.18 2.14 -5.37
N LEU A 71 -15.25 2.77 -5.86
CA LEU A 71 -15.39 4.23 -5.86
C LEU A 71 -15.25 4.83 -4.45
N ASP A 72 -15.85 4.18 -3.45
CA ASP A 72 -15.82 4.64 -2.06
C ASP A 72 -14.39 4.66 -1.51
N MET A 73 -13.60 3.62 -1.82
CA MET A 73 -12.19 3.58 -1.46
C MET A 73 -11.41 4.71 -2.16
N VAL A 74 -11.65 4.92 -3.47
CA VAL A 74 -10.98 5.99 -4.21
C VAL A 74 -11.31 7.35 -3.61
N ASN A 75 -12.59 7.61 -3.29
CA ASN A 75 -13.01 8.86 -2.68
C ASN A 75 -12.46 9.04 -1.26
N THR A 76 -12.37 7.98 -0.48
CA THR A 76 -11.91 8.08 0.90
C THR A 76 -10.41 8.31 0.99
N TYR A 77 -9.63 7.62 0.16
CA TYR A 77 -8.18 7.54 0.36
C TYR A 77 -7.34 8.16 -0.75
N LEU A 78 -7.89 8.30 -1.98
CA LEU A 78 -7.09 8.73 -3.12
C LEU A 78 -7.50 10.10 -3.65
N ASN A 79 -8.77 10.28 -4.03
CA ASN A 79 -9.23 11.52 -4.66
C ASN A 79 -10.73 11.71 -4.49
N GLN A 80 -11.17 12.68 -3.70
CA GLN A 80 -12.55 12.94 -3.31
C GLN A 80 -13.39 13.67 -4.38
N ARG A 81 -12.97 13.67 -5.64
CA ARG A 81 -13.62 14.45 -6.71
C ARG A 81 -14.52 13.60 -7.61
N TYR A 82 -14.76 12.35 -7.27
CA TYR A 82 -15.65 11.45 -8.00
C TYR A 82 -17.00 11.37 -7.32
N TYR A 83 -18.07 11.58 -8.05
CA TYR A 83 -19.45 11.55 -7.55
C TYR A 83 -20.25 10.56 -8.37
N TRP A 84 -20.97 9.67 -7.72
CA TRP A 84 -21.87 8.74 -8.38
C TRP A 84 -23.24 9.35 -8.58
N ASP A 85 -23.68 9.42 -9.82
CA ASP A 85 -25.03 9.76 -10.21
C ASP A 85 -25.80 8.47 -10.54
N SER A 86 -26.64 8.07 -9.60
CA SER A 86 -27.41 6.82 -9.74
C SER A 86 -28.58 6.96 -10.72
N ALA A 87 -29.04 8.19 -11.02
CA ALA A 87 -30.15 8.41 -11.94
C ALA A 87 -29.70 8.17 -13.39
N ASP A 88 -28.54 8.70 -13.73
CA ASP A 88 -27.98 8.57 -15.07
C ASP A 88 -26.92 7.46 -15.19
N GLN A 89 -26.70 6.72 -14.10
CA GLN A 89 -25.68 5.65 -14.00
C GLN A 89 -24.32 6.07 -14.53
N GLN A 90 -23.81 7.18 -14.03
CA GLN A 90 -22.54 7.75 -14.44
C GLN A 90 -21.73 8.26 -13.25
N VAL A 91 -20.43 8.34 -13.41
CA VAL A 91 -19.55 9.02 -12.48
C VAL A 91 -19.24 10.42 -13.00
N LEU A 92 -19.41 11.40 -12.14
CA LEU A 92 -19.01 12.78 -12.40
C LEU A 92 -17.65 13.02 -11.75
N TYR A 93 -16.73 13.59 -12.51
CA TYR A 93 -15.46 14.06 -11.99
C TYR A 93 -15.41 15.59 -11.99
N ALA A 94 -15.23 16.17 -10.81
CA ALA A 94 -15.18 17.61 -10.64
C ALA A 94 -13.76 18.15 -10.84
N THR A 95 -13.55 18.90 -11.93
CA THR A 95 -12.36 19.72 -12.11
C THR A 95 -12.60 21.13 -11.59
N PRO A 96 -11.60 22.00 -11.45
CA PRO A 96 -11.79 23.38 -11.04
C PRO A 96 -12.68 24.20 -11.98
N SER A 97 -12.80 23.78 -13.24
CA SER A 97 -13.49 24.54 -14.29
C SER A 97 -14.76 23.90 -14.84
N GLU A 98 -14.90 22.56 -14.70
CA GLU A 98 -15.98 21.83 -15.34
C GLU A 98 -16.28 20.50 -14.61
N LEU A 99 -17.46 19.94 -14.89
CA LEU A 99 -17.82 18.57 -14.55
C LEU A 99 -17.65 17.70 -15.79
N GLN A 100 -16.95 16.59 -15.60
CA GLN A 100 -16.79 15.56 -16.63
C GLN A 100 -17.64 14.35 -16.29
N TYR A 101 -18.26 13.73 -17.30
CA TYR A 101 -19.24 12.67 -17.14
C TYR A 101 -18.71 11.37 -17.75
N TYR A 102 -18.78 10.30 -16.98
CA TYR A 102 -18.28 8.99 -17.37
C TYR A 102 -19.37 7.92 -17.13
N PRO A 103 -20.04 7.45 -18.19
CA PRO A 103 -21.08 6.45 -18.05
C PRO A 103 -20.50 5.13 -17.52
N ALA A 104 -21.28 4.48 -16.68
CA ALA A 104 -20.93 3.16 -16.19
C ALA A 104 -21.21 2.10 -17.26
N ALA A 105 -20.29 1.16 -17.39
CA ALA A 105 -20.48 -0.05 -18.18
C ALA A 105 -20.92 -1.20 -17.25
N GLU A 106 -21.72 -2.12 -17.80
CA GLU A 106 -22.07 -3.36 -17.11
C GLU A 106 -20.94 -4.40 -17.17
N SER A 107 -20.00 -4.21 -18.09
CA SER A 107 -18.82 -5.05 -18.25
C SER A 107 -17.55 -4.32 -17.82
N GLY A 108 -16.54 -5.07 -17.40
CA GLY A 108 -15.24 -4.53 -17.01
C GLY A 108 -14.38 -4.06 -18.18
N GLU A 109 -14.92 -3.25 -19.09
CA GLU A 109 -14.22 -2.73 -20.29
C GLU A 109 -14.10 -1.21 -20.29
N GLY A 110 -14.95 -0.50 -19.51
CA GLY A 110 -14.98 0.97 -19.44
C GLY A 110 -14.04 1.56 -18.40
N ASP A 111 -14.08 2.89 -18.25
CA ASP A 111 -13.42 3.61 -17.16
C ASP A 111 -14.19 3.44 -15.84
N VAL A 112 -15.51 3.25 -15.93
CA VAL A 112 -16.42 3.02 -14.81
C VAL A 112 -17.15 1.70 -15.02
N TRP A 113 -17.16 0.85 -14.00
CA TRP A 113 -17.84 -0.43 -14.03
C TRP A 113 -18.83 -0.53 -12.87
N LEU A 114 -20.10 -0.79 -13.18
CA LEU A 114 -21.12 -1.09 -12.18
C LEU A 114 -21.29 -2.61 -12.09
N LYS A 115 -20.91 -3.17 -10.93
CA LYS A 115 -21.01 -4.60 -10.67
C LYS A 115 -21.68 -4.83 -9.33
N ASP A 116 -22.75 -5.65 -9.32
CA ASP A 116 -23.47 -6.03 -8.11
C ASP A 116 -23.88 -4.85 -7.22
N GLY A 117 -24.23 -3.71 -7.84
CA GLY A 117 -24.62 -2.48 -7.15
C GLY A 117 -23.45 -1.64 -6.62
N THR A 118 -22.22 -2.09 -6.80
CA THR A 118 -21.00 -1.36 -6.42
C THR A 118 -20.36 -0.73 -7.65
N VAL A 119 -19.95 0.51 -7.51
CA VAL A 119 -19.28 1.26 -8.58
C VAL A 119 -17.78 1.10 -8.43
N TYR A 120 -17.14 0.75 -9.52
CA TYR A 120 -15.69 0.59 -9.59
C TYR A 120 -15.10 1.54 -10.64
N LEU A 121 -13.94 2.08 -10.34
CA LEU A 121 -13.17 2.93 -11.25
C LEU A 121 -11.93 2.19 -11.73
N ARG A 122 -11.68 2.20 -13.04
CA ARG A 122 -10.47 1.64 -13.60
C ARG A 122 -9.24 2.36 -13.04
N LEU A 123 -8.25 1.63 -12.56
CA LEU A 123 -7.03 2.21 -11.97
C LEU A 123 -6.34 3.21 -12.91
N GLY A 124 -6.23 2.88 -14.20
CA GLY A 124 -5.68 3.80 -15.20
C GLY A 124 -6.49 5.08 -15.38
N PHE A 125 -7.80 5.04 -15.14
CA PHE A 125 -8.66 6.23 -15.11
C PHE A 125 -8.39 7.08 -13.88
N VAL A 126 -8.24 6.49 -12.70
CA VAL A 126 -7.88 7.21 -11.47
C VAL A 126 -6.50 7.86 -11.61
N GLN A 127 -5.56 7.18 -12.23
CA GLN A 127 -4.21 7.70 -12.50
C GLN A 127 -4.16 8.91 -13.44
N LYS A 128 -5.19 9.13 -14.28
CA LYS A 128 -5.27 10.35 -15.10
C LYS A 128 -5.43 11.63 -14.27
N PHE A 129 -6.05 11.51 -13.10
CA PHE A 129 -6.41 12.65 -12.24
C PHE A 129 -5.70 12.65 -10.90
N THR A 130 -4.94 11.60 -10.61
CA THR A 130 -4.23 11.45 -9.35
C THR A 130 -2.87 10.84 -9.63
N ASP A 131 -1.82 11.50 -9.16
CA ASP A 131 -0.46 11.06 -9.41
C ASP A 131 -0.10 9.84 -8.53
N LEU A 132 -0.37 8.67 -9.07
CA LEU A 132 -0.23 7.38 -8.40
C LEU A 132 0.68 6.44 -9.18
N ASP A 133 1.52 5.70 -8.46
CA ASP A 133 2.17 4.49 -8.95
C ASP A 133 1.43 3.27 -8.42
N ALA A 134 1.28 2.26 -9.26
CA ALA A 134 0.65 1.01 -8.90
C ALA A 134 1.52 -0.17 -9.34
N TYR A 135 1.65 -1.14 -8.46
CA TYR A 135 2.43 -2.35 -8.68
C TYR A 135 1.55 -3.56 -8.44
N VAL A 136 1.51 -4.45 -9.41
CA VAL A 136 0.70 -5.68 -9.37
C VAL A 136 1.59 -6.85 -8.98
N TYR A 137 1.09 -7.66 -8.10
CA TYR A 137 1.77 -8.87 -7.64
C TYR A 137 0.83 -10.06 -7.71
N GLU A 138 1.37 -11.19 -8.07
CA GLU A 138 0.71 -12.48 -8.00
C GLU A 138 1.09 -13.21 -6.70
N ASN A 139 0.27 -14.17 -6.31
CA ASN A 139 0.52 -15.09 -5.19
C ASN A 139 0.80 -14.41 -3.81
N PRO A 140 -0.21 -13.87 -3.13
CA PRO A 140 -1.59 -13.69 -3.54
C PRO A 140 -1.77 -12.47 -4.46
N ASN A 141 -2.83 -12.46 -5.26
CA ASN A 141 -3.15 -11.34 -6.13
C ASN A 141 -3.35 -10.07 -5.31
N ARG A 142 -2.53 -9.08 -5.57
CA ARG A 142 -2.60 -7.79 -4.87
C ARG A 142 -2.11 -6.66 -5.74
N VAL A 143 -2.67 -5.49 -5.52
CA VAL A 143 -2.20 -4.24 -6.09
C VAL A 143 -1.70 -3.33 -4.98
N ALA A 144 -0.46 -2.88 -5.08
CA ALA A 144 0.12 -1.88 -4.18
C ALA A 144 0.06 -0.52 -4.87
N ILE A 145 -0.58 0.43 -4.21
CA ILE A 145 -0.80 1.79 -4.71
C ILE A 145 -0.07 2.76 -3.79
N GLN A 146 0.64 3.70 -4.37
CA GLN A 146 1.31 4.75 -3.63
C GLN A 146 1.26 6.06 -4.42
N TYR A 147 1.23 7.19 -3.73
CA TYR A 147 1.36 8.48 -4.38
C TYR A 147 2.73 8.61 -5.01
N ARG A 148 2.77 9.02 -6.28
CA ARG A 148 4.02 9.39 -6.92
C ARG A 148 4.51 10.67 -6.29
N PHE A 149 5.60 10.57 -5.56
CA PHE A 149 6.23 11.73 -5.00
C PHE A 149 7.14 12.38 -6.05
N THR A 150 6.62 13.33 -6.78
CA THR A 150 7.46 14.32 -7.45
C THR A 150 8.04 15.19 -6.35
N GLY A 151 9.30 14.98 -6.00
CA GLY A 151 9.97 15.79 -5.01
C GLY A 151 9.86 17.26 -5.39
N VAL A 152 8.99 17.98 -4.72
CA VAL A 152 8.99 19.43 -4.81
C VAL A 152 10.25 19.89 -4.09
N GLN A 153 11.29 20.15 -4.85
CA GLN A 153 12.39 20.97 -4.34
C GLN A 153 11.82 22.36 -4.10
N THR A 154 11.43 22.62 -2.86
CA THR A 154 11.14 23.98 -2.46
C THR A 154 12.46 24.73 -2.39
N THR A 155 12.82 25.31 -3.52
CA THR A 155 14.03 26.16 -3.66
C THR A 155 13.90 27.51 -2.95
N THR A 156 13.05 27.67 -1.97
CA THR A 156 12.80 28.95 -1.33
C THR A 156 13.30 29.07 0.12
N ALA A 157 13.93 28.08 0.65
CA ALA A 157 14.57 28.25 1.94
C ALA A 157 16.07 28.38 1.76
N LYS A 158 16.62 29.53 2.12
CA LYS A 158 18.04 29.71 2.38
C LYS A 158 18.58 28.86 3.54
N LYS A 159 17.81 27.92 4.00
CA LYS A 159 18.21 26.85 4.91
C LYS A 159 17.79 25.57 4.23
N ASP A 160 18.75 24.81 3.81
CA ASP A 160 18.61 23.53 3.16
C ASP A 160 17.84 22.56 4.04
N THR A 161 16.51 22.62 3.95
CA THR A 161 15.68 21.52 4.42
C THR A 161 15.50 20.61 3.23
N SER A 162 16.45 19.75 3.00
CA SER A 162 16.28 18.70 2.00
C SER A 162 15.41 17.60 2.61
N ILE A 163 14.37 17.23 1.92
CA ILE A 163 13.57 16.07 2.28
C ILE A 163 14.06 14.92 1.42
N ARG A 164 14.65 13.94 2.07
CA ARG A 164 15.10 12.73 1.41
C ARG A 164 14.05 11.64 1.59
N TYR A 165 13.67 11.02 0.49
CA TYR A 165 12.82 9.84 0.51
C TYR A 165 13.68 8.61 0.35
N GLN A 166 13.58 7.70 1.29
CA GLN A 166 14.22 6.42 1.22
C GLN A 166 13.17 5.36 1.52
N GLY A 167 12.86 4.55 0.53
CA GLY A 167 11.85 3.49 0.68
C GLY A 167 10.43 3.97 0.97
N GLY A 168 9.99 5.09 0.38
CA GLY A 168 8.64 5.64 0.57
C GLY A 168 8.45 6.42 1.88
N ILE A 169 9.45 6.46 2.75
CA ILE A 169 9.40 7.22 4.01
C ILE A 169 10.00 8.60 3.79
N LYS A 170 9.24 9.62 4.10
CA LYS A 170 9.66 11.00 4.06
C LYS A 170 10.55 11.32 5.26
N SER A 171 11.82 11.57 5.03
CA SER A 171 12.73 12.04 6.07
C SER A 171 13.13 13.47 5.78
N PRO A 172 12.74 14.46 6.59
CA PRO A 172 13.28 15.80 6.48
C PRO A 172 14.74 15.76 6.94
N ILE A 173 15.65 16.18 6.10
CA ILE A 173 17.05 16.39 6.44
C ILE A 173 17.26 17.89 6.54
N LEU A 174 17.55 18.33 7.75
CA LEU A 174 18.09 19.67 7.98
C LEU A 174 19.58 19.62 7.64
N THR A 175 19.96 20.29 6.60
CA THR A 175 21.37 20.54 6.30
C THR A 175 21.72 21.94 6.81
N ASP A 176 22.70 22.01 7.68
CA ASP A 176 23.27 23.26 8.18
C ASP A 176 23.92 24.09 7.06
#